data_84f9628ae57ab04b7f1fa3162cdc375a
#
_entry.id   84f9628ae57ab04b7f1fa3162cdc375a
#
_cell.length_a   1.000
_cell.length_b   1.000
_cell.length_c   1.000
_cell.angle_alpha   90.00
_cell.angle_beta   90.00
_cell.angle_gamma   90.00
#
_symmetry.space_group_name_H-M   'P 1'
#
loop_
_entity.id
_entity.type
_entity.pdbx_description
1 polymer ?
#
loop_
_entity_poly.entity_id
_entity_poly.type
_entity_poly.pdbx_seq_one_letter_code
_entity_poly.pdbx_strand_id
1 'polypeptide(L)'
;ELVRTVNALPNQPFVLALDIPSGLDGRTGLAMPEAIRASATVSFAAAKPGLVLPHAHAWTGALHVRAIGIPLAAQRKAPCSFYALDGRSLEPLGHILPDGFKNSYGHVLVLGGAPGLGGAAHLAARAALRAGAGLVTAAAPGAGMADIKNSWPEIMTLPLGATERRWPAALPAELVELLERCAALVVGPGMGRGADAADFIEALLRQPHRPPTVFDADALVLLAGRQDLLDRIAEHDVLTPHPGEAAALLGCSAAEIQADRQESLARLCGLCRGVVVLKGAASLVGQAQSPTLLCPYDVPQLAVGGSGDVLAGCTGGLLARMLPAVMQSHHAAQQNSTAATDISQPVRLQPAHTLAGQAVALHALAGKSLADIWPLRGNTPSDVADALPRTLSAYAAAPAQAAPRIHTRDRKDDILPWPR
;
A
#
# COMPACT_ATOMS: atom_id res chain seq x y z
N GLU A 1 0.86 -6.54 39.20
CA GLU A 1 0.09 -7.52 40.01
C GLU A 1 -1.41 -7.39 39.71
N LEU A 2 -2.06 -6.22 39.90
CA LEU A 2 -3.49 -6.02 39.66
C LEU A 2 -3.95 -6.46 38.25
N VAL A 3 -3.18 -6.11 37.21
CA VAL A 3 -3.48 -6.50 35.82
C VAL A 3 -3.54 -8.03 35.66
N ARG A 4 -2.57 -8.73 36.25
CA ARG A 4 -2.57 -10.20 36.25
C ARG A 4 -3.78 -10.78 36.98
N THR A 5 -4.09 -10.21 38.12
CA THR A 5 -5.25 -10.67 38.93
C THR A 5 -6.54 -10.50 38.13
N VAL A 6 -6.77 -9.35 37.49
CA VAL A 6 -7.96 -9.12 36.68
C VAL A 6 -8.02 -10.06 35.48
N ASN A 7 -6.91 -10.25 34.75
CA ASN A 7 -6.85 -11.15 33.60
C ASN A 7 -7.02 -12.65 33.98
N ALA A 8 -6.77 -13.00 35.26
CA ALA A 8 -6.88 -14.37 35.76
C ALA A 8 -8.20 -14.65 36.48
N LEU A 9 -9.16 -13.70 36.52
CA LEU A 9 -10.45 -13.89 37.18
C LEU A 9 -11.20 -15.07 36.58
N PRO A 10 -11.76 -16.00 37.39
CA PRO A 10 -12.61 -17.06 36.91
C PRO A 10 -13.88 -16.47 36.28
N ASN A 11 -14.41 -17.11 35.26
CA ASN A 11 -15.61 -16.73 34.50
C ASN A 11 -15.43 -15.45 33.64
N GLN A 12 -14.23 -14.95 33.47
CA GLN A 12 -13.89 -13.79 32.64
C GLN A 12 -15.01 -12.74 32.59
N PRO A 13 -15.09 -11.85 33.59
CA PRO A 13 -16.12 -10.81 33.62
C PRO A 13 -15.99 -9.92 32.37
N PHE A 14 -17.10 -9.29 31.97
CA PHE A 14 -17.03 -8.27 30.92
C PHE A 14 -16.18 -7.11 31.41
N VAL A 15 -15.06 -6.86 30.75
CA VAL A 15 -14.13 -5.76 31.08
C VAL A 15 -14.27 -4.68 30.03
N LEU A 16 -14.69 -3.48 30.47
CA LEU A 16 -14.75 -2.28 29.64
C LEU A 16 -13.54 -1.39 29.94
N ALA A 17 -12.67 -1.21 28.96
CA ALA A 17 -11.59 -0.25 29.04
C ALA A 17 -12.06 1.14 28.59
N LEU A 18 -11.69 2.17 29.33
CA LEU A 18 -11.95 3.57 29.00
C LEU A 18 -10.67 4.17 28.40
N ASP A 19 -10.79 4.72 27.24
CA ASP A 19 -9.77 5.33 26.39
C ASP A 19 -8.73 4.32 25.86
N ILE A 20 -7.92 3.73 26.72
CA ILE A 20 -6.89 2.73 26.40
C ILE A 20 -6.88 1.67 27.50
N PRO A 21 -6.82 0.37 27.20
CA PRO A 21 -6.62 -0.67 28.20
C PRO A 21 -5.37 -0.40 29.06
N SER A 22 -5.49 -0.43 30.39
CA SER A 22 -4.36 -0.17 31.28
C SER A 22 -3.20 -1.14 30.98
N GLY A 23 -2.00 -0.57 30.79
CA GLY A 23 -0.79 -1.31 30.41
C GLY A 23 -0.57 -1.51 28.91
N LEU A 24 -1.48 -1.03 28.06
CA LEU A 24 -1.30 -1.05 26.60
C LEU A 24 -0.74 0.30 26.13
N ASP A 25 0.29 0.26 25.28
CA ASP A 25 0.83 1.46 24.65
C ASP A 25 -0.10 1.92 23.52
N GLY A 26 -0.61 3.15 23.60
CA GLY A 26 -1.56 3.71 22.64
C GLY A 26 -0.95 4.01 21.26
N ARG A 27 0.37 4.07 21.13
CA ARG A 27 1.07 4.27 19.85
C ARG A 27 1.37 2.94 19.17
N THR A 28 1.96 2.01 19.90
CA THR A 28 2.47 0.74 19.33
C THR A 28 1.49 -0.43 19.46
N GLY A 29 0.51 -0.35 20.37
CA GLY A 29 -0.39 -1.48 20.66
C GLY A 29 0.27 -2.63 21.40
N LEU A 30 1.45 -2.43 21.97
CA LEU A 30 2.17 -3.43 22.74
C LEU A 30 1.84 -3.34 24.23
N ALA A 31 1.77 -4.49 24.90
CA ALA A 31 1.62 -4.54 26.35
C ALA A 31 2.94 -4.18 27.05
N MET A 32 2.89 -3.41 28.16
CA MET A 32 4.05 -2.87 28.88
C MET A 32 4.10 -3.28 30.35
N PRO A 33 4.68 -4.37 30.77
CA PRO A 33 4.89 -5.61 30.03
C PRO A 33 3.61 -6.44 29.90
N GLU A 34 2.54 -6.04 30.61
CA GLU A 34 1.22 -6.66 30.60
C GLU A 34 0.13 -5.59 30.48
N ALA A 35 -0.94 -5.91 29.79
CA ALA A 35 -2.10 -5.05 29.65
C ALA A 35 -3.39 -5.78 30.06
N ILE A 36 -4.40 -5.03 30.43
CA ILE A 36 -5.75 -5.53 30.66
C ILE A 36 -6.30 -6.10 29.34
N ARG A 37 -6.85 -7.31 29.40
CA ARG A 37 -7.65 -7.90 28.31
C ARG A 37 -9.07 -7.40 28.41
N ALA A 38 -9.38 -6.36 27.66
CA ALA A 38 -10.73 -5.81 27.62
C ALA A 38 -11.65 -6.63 26.71
N SER A 39 -12.91 -6.76 27.09
CA SER A 39 -13.99 -7.25 26.22
C SER A 39 -14.38 -6.18 25.19
N ALA A 40 -14.30 -4.92 25.60
CA ALA A 40 -14.47 -3.75 24.73
C ALA A 40 -13.64 -2.59 25.23
N THR A 41 -13.24 -1.72 24.31
CA THR A 41 -12.55 -0.45 24.61
C THR A 41 -13.34 0.71 24.03
N VAL A 42 -13.65 1.71 24.84
CA VAL A 42 -14.26 2.98 24.38
C VAL A 42 -13.17 4.05 24.35
N SER A 43 -12.62 4.31 23.17
CA SER A 43 -11.60 5.34 22.98
C SER A 43 -12.24 6.70 22.76
N PHE A 44 -11.64 7.75 23.33
CA PHE A 44 -12.20 9.09 23.34
C PHE A 44 -11.66 9.95 22.21
N ALA A 45 -12.56 10.71 21.58
CA ALA A 45 -12.33 11.64 20.47
C ALA A 45 -11.85 10.98 19.18
N ALA A 46 -10.74 10.23 19.21
CA ALA A 46 -10.16 9.53 18.06
C ALA A 46 -9.55 8.19 18.49
N ALA A 47 -9.47 7.23 17.59
CA ALA A 47 -8.71 6.01 17.83
C ALA A 47 -7.21 6.34 17.92
N LYS A 48 -6.52 5.75 18.89
CA LYS A 48 -5.07 5.83 18.97
C LYS A 48 -4.48 4.80 17.98
N PRO A 49 -3.38 5.10 17.30
CA PRO A 49 -2.80 4.20 16.29
C PRO A 49 -2.61 2.77 16.80
N GLY A 50 -2.10 2.61 18.03
CA GLY A 50 -1.86 1.29 18.63
C GLY A 50 -3.12 0.47 18.85
N LEU A 51 -4.30 1.09 19.04
CA LEU A 51 -5.54 0.36 19.31
C LEU A 51 -6.14 -0.30 18.06
N VAL A 52 -5.79 0.18 16.87
CA VAL A 52 -6.29 -0.34 15.59
C VAL A 52 -5.35 -1.36 14.95
N LEU A 53 -4.18 -1.61 15.56
CA LEU A 53 -3.25 -2.60 15.08
C LEU A 53 -3.75 -4.03 15.38
N PRO A 54 -3.62 -5.00 14.45
CA PRO A 54 -4.16 -6.35 14.62
C PRO A 54 -3.70 -7.04 15.91
N HIS A 55 -2.42 -6.90 16.28
CA HIS A 55 -1.89 -7.52 17.50
C HIS A 55 -2.46 -6.93 18.79
N ALA A 56 -3.02 -5.72 18.75
CA ALA A 56 -3.67 -5.09 19.91
C ALA A 56 -5.09 -5.65 20.15
N HIS A 57 -5.71 -6.31 19.17
CA HIS A 57 -7.07 -6.82 19.29
C HIS A 57 -7.26 -7.78 20.47
N ALA A 58 -6.22 -8.54 20.83
CA ALA A 58 -6.23 -9.41 22.00
C ALA A 58 -6.38 -8.65 23.34
N TRP A 59 -6.08 -7.35 23.33
CA TRP A 59 -6.13 -6.48 24.51
C TRP A 59 -7.32 -5.51 24.45
N THR A 60 -7.66 -5.01 23.25
CA THR A 60 -8.70 -3.98 23.09
C THR A 60 -10.12 -4.54 23.08
N GLY A 61 -10.28 -5.80 22.67
CA GLY A 61 -11.59 -6.34 22.34
C GLY A 61 -12.31 -5.51 21.28
N ALA A 62 -13.62 -5.34 21.39
CA ALA A 62 -14.40 -4.50 20.50
C ALA A 62 -14.04 -3.02 20.70
N LEU A 63 -13.42 -2.39 19.70
CA LEU A 63 -13.02 -0.98 19.77
C LEU A 63 -14.18 -0.07 19.33
N HIS A 64 -14.53 0.89 20.19
CA HIS A 64 -15.50 1.93 19.93
C HIS A 64 -14.85 3.32 20.14
N VAL A 65 -15.00 4.22 19.18
CA VAL A 65 -14.58 5.61 19.34
C VAL A 65 -15.81 6.46 19.68
N ARG A 66 -15.70 7.34 20.67
CA ARG A 66 -16.79 8.21 21.11
C ARG A 66 -16.36 9.67 21.19
N ALA A 67 -17.16 10.53 20.60
CA ALA A 67 -16.98 11.98 20.74
C ALA A 67 -17.15 12.39 22.21
N ILE A 68 -16.29 13.29 22.66
CA ILE A 68 -16.29 13.84 24.03
C ILE A 68 -16.54 15.35 24.05
N GLY A 69 -17.25 15.86 23.04
CA GLY A 69 -17.59 17.26 22.95
C GLY A 69 -16.50 18.19 22.40
N ILE A 70 -15.39 17.64 21.86
CA ILE A 70 -14.39 18.46 21.16
C ILE A 70 -15.01 18.96 19.86
N PRO A 71 -15.11 20.29 19.65
CA PRO A 71 -15.68 20.83 18.43
C PRO A 71 -14.91 20.36 17.18
N LEU A 72 -15.62 20.04 16.09
CA LEU A 72 -15.02 19.56 14.84
C LEU A 72 -13.95 20.54 14.30
N ALA A 73 -14.20 21.87 14.46
CA ALA A 73 -13.21 22.87 14.07
C ALA A 73 -11.91 22.78 14.89
N ALA A 74 -11.96 22.38 16.16
CA ALA A 74 -10.76 22.15 16.97
C ALA A 74 -10.06 20.85 16.57
N GLN A 75 -10.81 19.78 16.30
CA GLN A 75 -10.26 18.52 15.82
C GLN A 75 -9.53 18.69 14.49
N ARG A 76 -10.09 19.47 13.55
CA ARG A 76 -9.45 19.77 12.24
C ARG A 76 -8.18 20.59 12.36
N LYS A 77 -8.01 21.37 13.42
CA LYS A 77 -6.79 22.16 13.69
C LYS A 77 -5.69 21.33 14.38
N ALA A 78 -6.05 20.22 14.99
CA ALA A 78 -5.06 19.35 15.62
C ALA A 78 -4.23 18.65 14.53
N PRO A 79 -2.88 18.61 14.66
CA PRO A 79 -2.06 17.86 13.73
C PRO A 79 -2.43 16.38 13.80
N CYS A 80 -2.85 15.82 12.67
CA CYS A 80 -3.15 14.41 12.57
C CYS A 80 -1.94 13.68 11.97
N SER A 81 -1.34 12.79 12.75
CA SER A 81 -0.18 12.01 12.31
C SER A 81 -0.56 10.71 11.58
N PHE A 82 -1.81 10.25 11.75
CA PHE A 82 -2.28 8.99 11.19
C PHE A 82 -3.71 9.09 10.66
N TYR A 83 -3.95 8.47 9.51
CA TYR A 83 -5.29 8.22 8.98
C TYR A 83 -5.48 6.72 8.78
N ALA A 84 -6.58 6.16 9.29
CA ALA A 84 -6.95 4.79 9.00
C ALA A 84 -7.65 4.70 7.64
N LEU A 85 -7.17 3.79 6.79
CA LEU A 85 -7.78 3.49 5.50
C LEU A 85 -9.02 2.61 5.71
N ASP A 86 -10.10 2.97 5.04
CA ASP A 86 -11.33 2.18 4.99
C ASP A 86 -11.85 2.06 3.55
N GLY A 87 -13.01 1.39 3.36
CA GLY A 87 -13.60 1.23 2.03
C GLY A 87 -13.95 2.55 1.34
N ARG A 88 -14.22 3.63 2.09
CA ARG A 88 -14.51 4.96 1.53
C ARG A 88 -13.29 5.58 0.87
N SER A 89 -12.09 5.18 1.27
CA SER A 89 -10.86 5.63 0.61
C SER A 89 -10.78 5.21 -0.86
N LEU A 90 -11.60 4.22 -1.28
CA LEU A 90 -11.69 3.74 -2.67
C LEU A 90 -12.75 4.48 -3.51
N GLU A 91 -13.66 5.24 -2.91
CA GLU A 91 -14.73 5.98 -3.63
C GLU A 91 -14.20 6.81 -4.82
N PRO A 92 -13.08 7.57 -4.69
CA PRO A 92 -12.54 8.35 -5.80
C PRO A 92 -12.07 7.51 -6.99
N LEU A 93 -11.77 6.23 -6.77
CA LEU A 93 -11.31 5.31 -7.82
C LEU A 93 -12.42 4.83 -8.76
N GLY A 94 -13.70 5.05 -8.41
CA GLY A 94 -14.86 4.61 -9.20
C GLY A 94 -15.14 5.42 -10.45
N HIS A 95 -14.42 6.50 -10.69
CA HIS A 95 -14.65 7.34 -11.85
C HIS A 95 -14.24 6.64 -13.15
N ILE A 96 -15.21 6.47 -14.06
CA ILE A 96 -15.02 5.91 -15.40
C ILE A 96 -15.28 7.02 -16.40
N LEU A 97 -14.38 7.19 -17.37
CA LEU A 97 -14.51 8.14 -18.46
C LEU A 97 -15.48 7.57 -19.51
N PRO A 98 -16.64 8.21 -19.80
CA PRO A 98 -17.60 7.69 -20.78
C PRO A 98 -16.99 7.50 -22.18
N ASP A 99 -16.09 8.41 -22.59
CA ASP A 99 -15.41 8.39 -23.88
C ASP A 99 -13.97 7.80 -23.74
N GLY A 100 -13.70 7.06 -22.66
CA GLY A 100 -12.39 6.51 -22.38
C GLY A 100 -12.00 5.41 -23.36
N PHE A 101 -10.75 5.42 -23.77
CA PHE A 101 -10.11 4.37 -24.57
C PHE A 101 -8.87 3.86 -23.84
N LYS A 102 -8.25 2.77 -24.35
CA LYS A 102 -7.16 2.08 -23.62
C LYS A 102 -6.08 3.00 -23.06
N ASN A 103 -5.65 4.02 -23.82
CA ASN A 103 -4.61 4.96 -23.38
C ASN A 103 -5.11 5.95 -22.31
N SER A 104 -6.43 6.18 -22.21
CA SER A 104 -7.00 7.05 -21.16
C SER A 104 -6.82 6.47 -19.75
N TYR A 105 -6.62 5.15 -19.66
CA TYR A 105 -6.40 4.44 -18.39
C TYR A 105 -4.94 4.07 -18.15
N GLY A 106 -4.04 4.63 -18.96
CA GLY A 106 -2.59 4.49 -18.82
C GLY A 106 -2.04 3.14 -19.26
N HIS A 107 -0.73 3.14 -19.50
CA HIS A 107 0.04 1.96 -19.86
C HIS A 107 1.04 1.66 -18.73
N VAL A 108 1.00 0.46 -18.16
CA VAL A 108 1.95 -0.01 -17.14
C VAL A 108 3.02 -0.88 -17.82
N LEU A 109 4.27 -0.60 -17.52
CA LEU A 109 5.39 -1.46 -17.86
C LEU A 109 5.90 -2.18 -16.62
N VAL A 110 5.96 -3.51 -16.66
CA VAL A 110 6.50 -4.36 -15.60
C VAL A 110 7.89 -4.84 -16.01
N LEU A 111 8.92 -4.48 -15.26
CA LEU A 111 10.31 -4.89 -15.42
C LEU A 111 10.64 -5.94 -14.35
N GLY A 112 10.63 -7.21 -14.74
CA GLY A 112 10.80 -8.34 -13.83
C GLY A 112 10.71 -9.66 -14.57
N GLY A 113 10.80 -10.80 -13.86
CA GLY A 113 10.66 -12.11 -14.48
C GLY A 113 11.93 -12.61 -15.16
N ALA A 114 13.06 -12.58 -14.45
CA ALA A 114 14.26 -13.30 -14.88
C ALA A 114 13.94 -14.80 -15.10
N PRO A 115 14.73 -15.53 -15.91
CA PRO A 115 14.46 -16.93 -16.24
C PRO A 115 14.24 -17.80 -14.99
N GLY A 116 13.07 -18.45 -14.91
CA GLY A 116 12.58 -19.21 -13.76
C GLY A 116 11.82 -18.39 -12.70
N LEU A 117 11.74 -17.07 -12.85
CA LEU A 117 11.04 -16.16 -11.93
C LEU A 117 9.89 -15.39 -12.61
N GLY A 118 9.50 -15.79 -13.82
CA GLY A 118 8.49 -15.09 -14.63
C GLY A 118 7.10 -14.99 -13.99
N GLY A 119 6.76 -15.91 -13.08
CA GLY A 119 5.48 -15.91 -12.37
C GLY A 119 5.24 -14.65 -11.54
N ALA A 120 6.27 -14.07 -10.92
CA ALA A 120 6.15 -12.84 -10.15
C ALA A 120 5.80 -11.63 -11.04
N ALA A 121 6.50 -11.47 -12.17
CA ALA A 121 6.20 -10.43 -13.15
C ALA A 121 4.81 -10.63 -13.78
N HIS A 122 4.41 -11.88 -14.02
CA HIS A 122 3.06 -12.22 -14.48
C HIS A 122 1.98 -11.76 -13.49
N LEU A 123 2.14 -12.07 -12.20
CA LEU A 123 1.20 -11.67 -11.14
C LEU A 123 1.10 -10.15 -11.04
N ALA A 124 2.22 -9.44 -11.11
CA ALA A 124 2.23 -7.97 -11.09
C ALA A 124 1.52 -7.39 -12.34
N ALA A 125 1.81 -7.92 -13.52
CA ALA A 125 1.16 -7.50 -14.77
C ALA A 125 -0.36 -7.76 -14.74
N ARG A 126 -0.78 -8.95 -14.27
CA ARG A 126 -2.18 -9.31 -14.09
C ARG A 126 -2.87 -8.35 -13.14
N ALA A 127 -2.27 -8.08 -11.98
CA ALA A 127 -2.83 -7.18 -10.98
C ALA A 127 -2.95 -5.74 -11.50
N ALA A 128 -2.00 -5.26 -12.30
CA ALA A 128 -2.07 -3.94 -12.93
C ALA A 128 -3.29 -3.82 -13.88
N LEU A 129 -3.54 -4.83 -14.73
CA LEU A 129 -4.75 -4.90 -15.57
C LEU A 129 -6.02 -4.91 -14.71
N ARG A 130 -6.05 -5.75 -13.68
CA ARG A 130 -7.21 -5.90 -12.79
C ARG A 130 -7.47 -4.65 -11.93
N ALA A 131 -6.45 -3.84 -11.67
CA ALA A 131 -6.59 -2.52 -11.02
C ALA A 131 -7.09 -1.43 -11.98
N GLY A 132 -7.20 -1.74 -13.28
CA GLY A 132 -7.83 -0.88 -14.27
C GLY A 132 -6.85 -0.15 -15.20
N ALA A 133 -5.59 -0.58 -15.29
CA ALA A 133 -4.70 -0.10 -16.36
C ALA A 133 -5.26 -0.47 -17.74
N GLY A 134 -5.16 0.44 -18.70
CA GLY A 134 -5.68 0.21 -20.05
C GLY A 134 -4.78 -0.68 -20.91
N LEU A 135 -3.48 -0.68 -20.64
CA LEU A 135 -2.47 -1.50 -21.30
C LEU A 135 -1.42 -1.95 -20.28
N VAL A 136 -0.93 -3.18 -20.42
CA VAL A 136 0.20 -3.69 -19.65
C VAL A 136 1.19 -4.40 -20.55
N THR A 137 2.47 -4.04 -20.42
CA THR A 137 3.59 -4.76 -21.04
C THR A 137 4.52 -5.29 -19.95
N ALA A 138 4.94 -6.53 -20.05
CA ALA A 138 6.01 -7.07 -19.21
C ALA A 138 7.28 -7.20 -20.05
N ALA A 139 8.42 -6.73 -19.51
CA ALA A 139 9.72 -6.82 -20.15
C ALA A 139 10.72 -7.53 -19.24
N ALA A 140 11.44 -8.49 -19.80
CA ALA A 140 12.43 -9.32 -19.11
C ALA A 140 13.48 -9.83 -20.10
N PRO A 141 14.60 -10.42 -19.62
CA PRO A 141 15.50 -11.19 -20.48
C PRO A 141 14.72 -12.22 -21.31
N GLY A 142 15.05 -12.34 -22.60
CA GLY A 142 14.25 -13.11 -23.56
C GLY A 142 13.95 -14.55 -23.14
N ALA A 143 14.88 -15.19 -22.44
CA ALA A 143 14.69 -16.55 -21.93
C ALA A 143 13.60 -16.66 -20.83
N GLY A 144 13.15 -15.55 -20.21
CA GLY A 144 12.08 -15.50 -19.20
C GLY A 144 10.69 -15.28 -19.77
N MET A 145 10.58 -14.94 -21.06
CA MET A 145 9.31 -14.51 -21.68
C MET A 145 8.22 -15.56 -21.70
N ALA A 146 8.59 -16.83 -21.91
CA ALA A 146 7.61 -17.91 -21.96
C ALA A 146 6.83 -18.05 -20.63
N ASP A 147 7.51 -17.90 -19.50
CA ASP A 147 6.92 -18.00 -18.17
C ASP A 147 5.94 -16.84 -17.91
N ILE A 148 6.24 -15.65 -18.46
CA ILE A 148 5.40 -14.46 -18.29
C ILE A 148 4.14 -14.53 -19.16
N LYS A 149 4.30 -14.92 -20.44
CA LYS A 149 3.20 -14.92 -21.42
C LYS A 149 2.22 -16.07 -21.24
N ASN A 150 2.60 -17.08 -20.50
CA ASN A 150 1.83 -18.32 -20.38
C ASN A 150 0.44 -18.03 -19.79
N SER A 151 -0.62 -18.26 -20.57
CA SER A 151 -2.04 -18.22 -20.18
C SER A 151 -2.75 -16.85 -20.18
N TRP A 152 -2.08 -15.71 -20.40
CA TRP A 152 -2.73 -14.40 -20.40
C TRP A 152 -2.38 -13.60 -21.67
N PRO A 153 -3.17 -13.71 -22.75
CA PRO A 153 -2.93 -13.01 -24.01
C PRO A 153 -3.02 -11.48 -23.88
N GLU A 154 -3.71 -10.97 -22.87
CA GLU A 154 -3.90 -9.55 -22.59
C GLU A 154 -2.61 -8.84 -22.12
N ILE A 155 -1.63 -9.60 -21.61
CA ILE A 155 -0.32 -9.06 -21.23
C ILE A 155 0.57 -9.04 -22.46
N MET A 156 0.95 -7.85 -22.91
CA MET A 156 1.97 -7.68 -23.94
C MET A 156 3.34 -8.00 -23.38
N THR A 157 4.28 -8.42 -24.21
CA THR A 157 5.63 -8.75 -23.78
C THR A 157 6.68 -8.10 -24.67
N LEU A 158 7.76 -7.60 -24.03
CA LEU A 158 8.95 -7.07 -24.70
C LEU A 158 10.17 -7.89 -24.24
N PRO A 159 10.68 -8.82 -25.06
CA PRO A 159 11.91 -9.53 -24.74
C PRO A 159 13.11 -8.58 -24.84
N LEU A 160 13.91 -8.51 -23.80
CA LEU A 160 15.18 -7.77 -23.79
C LEU A 160 16.28 -8.73 -24.30
N GLY A 161 16.45 -8.73 -25.65
CA GLY A 161 17.20 -9.75 -26.37
C GLY A 161 16.39 -11.04 -26.59
N ALA A 162 16.77 -11.83 -27.64
CA ALA A 162 15.97 -12.97 -28.08
C ALA A 162 16.06 -14.19 -27.14
N THR A 163 17.27 -14.52 -26.68
CA THR A 163 17.56 -15.72 -25.88
C THR A 163 18.37 -15.42 -24.62
N GLU A 164 18.60 -14.18 -24.34
CA GLU A 164 19.42 -13.74 -23.21
C GLU A 164 18.79 -14.18 -21.89
N ARG A 165 19.66 -14.60 -20.99
CA ARG A 165 19.31 -14.98 -19.62
C ARG A 165 19.57 -13.87 -18.60
N ARG A 166 20.27 -12.81 -19.01
CA ARG A 166 20.71 -11.69 -18.17
C ARG A 166 20.06 -10.40 -18.60
N TRP A 167 19.93 -9.49 -17.68
CA TRP A 167 19.52 -8.12 -17.95
C TRP A 167 20.60 -7.44 -18.80
N PRO A 168 20.22 -6.61 -19.80
CA PRO A 168 21.19 -5.87 -20.58
C PRO A 168 21.86 -4.78 -19.74
N ALA A 169 23.17 -4.58 -19.94
CA ALA A 169 23.94 -3.55 -19.22
C ALA A 169 23.51 -2.12 -19.58
N ALA A 170 22.91 -1.92 -20.76
CA ALA A 170 22.32 -0.66 -21.18
C ALA A 170 20.87 -0.88 -21.61
N LEU A 171 20.03 0.15 -21.46
CA LEU A 171 18.64 0.03 -21.87
C LEU A 171 18.53 -0.04 -23.40
N PRO A 172 17.89 -1.08 -23.97
CA PRO A 172 17.63 -1.16 -25.40
C PRO A 172 16.76 0.01 -25.89
N ALA A 173 16.94 0.45 -27.13
CA ALA A 173 16.21 1.59 -27.69
C ALA A 173 14.68 1.41 -27.62
N GLU A 174 14.19 0.21 -27.92
CA GLU A 174 12.77 -0.12 -27.87
C GLU A 174 12.21 0.03 -26.44
N LEU A 175 13.00 -0.27 -25.42
CA LEU A 175 12.62 -0.08 -24.03
C LEU A 175 12.57 1.40 -23.69
N VAL A 176 13.54 2.20 -24.14
CA VAL A 176 13.56 3.66 -23.90
C VAL A 176 12.34 4.32 -24.55
N GLU A 177 12.02 3.98 -25.79
CA GLU A 177 10.81 4.46 -26.47
C GLU A 177 9.51 4.04 -25.74
N LEU A 178 9.49 2.85 -25.14
CA LEU A 178 8.35 2.38 -24.38
C LEU A 178 8.21 3.15 -23.05
N LEU A 179 9.33 3.45 -22.37
CA LEU A 179 9.35 4.27 -21.15
C LEU A 179 8.69 5.63 -21.35
N GLU A 180 8.91 6.29 -22.49
CA GLU A 180 8.32 7.60 -22.81
C GLU A 180 6.79 7.55 -22.97
N ARG A 181 6.24 6.37 -23.30
CA ARG A 181 4.80 6.17 -23.54
C ARG A 181 4.06 5.54 -22.37
N CYS A 182 4.79 5.01 -21.39
CA CYS A 182 4.21 4.40 -20.21
C CYS A 182 3.80 5.47 -19.19
N ALA A 183 2.70 5.22 -18.48
CA ALA A 183 2.19 6.07 -17.43
C ALA A 183 2.73 5.67 -16.03
N ALA A 184 3.14 4.41 -15.86
CA ALA A 184 3.78 3.92 -14.65
C ALA A 184 4.66 2.70 -14.93
N LEU A 185 5.63 2.47 -14.02
CA LEU A 185 6.49 1.29 -14.01
C LEU A 185 6.23 0.47 -12.75
N VAL A 186 6.46 -0.86 -12.86
CA VAL A 186 6.65 -1.76 -11.72
C VAL A 186 7.96 -2.49 -11.94
N VAL A 187 8.90 -2.38 -11.00
CA VAL A 187 10.27 -2.91 -11.14
C VAL A 187 10.59 -3.82 -9.96
N GLY A 188 11.09 -5.00 -10.25
CA GLY A 188 11.61 -5.91 -9.25
C GLY A 188 10.94 -7.26 -9.10
N PRO A 189 9.62 -7.46 -9.34
CA PRO A 189 8.99 -8.76 -9.22
C PRO A 189 9.74 -9.85 -10.01
N GLY A 190 10.43 -10.75 -9.29
CA GLY A 190 11.23 -11.81 -9.92
C GLY A 190 12.36 -11.32 -10.82
N MET A 191 12.96 -10.19 -10.52
CA MET A 191 14.05 -9.62 -11.33
C MET A 191 15.37 -10.36 -11.17
N GLY A 192 15.56 -11.02 -10.03
CA GLY A 192 16.85 -11.59 -9.62
C GLY A 192 17.75 -10.53 -8.98
N ARG A 193 18.81 -11.03 -8.32
CA ARG A 193 19.75 -10.20 -7.52
C ARG A 193 21.17 -10.24 -8.07
N GLY A 194 21.30 -10.54 -9.37
CA GLY A 194 22.59 -10.56 -10.05
C GLY A 194 23.16 -9.16 -10.28
N ALA A 195 24.46 -9.08 -10.55
CA ALA A 195 25.10 -7.80 -10.89
C ALA A 195 24.50 -7.16 -12.15
N ASP A 196 24.07 -7.98 -13.12
CA ASP A 196 23.38 -7.54 -14.32
C ASP A 196 22.04 -6.83 -14.03
N ALA A 197 21.27 -7.34 -13.04
CA ALA A 197 20.04 -6.68 -12.60
C ALA A 197 20.35 -5.36 -11.86
N ALA A 198 21.45 -5.31 -11.07
CA ALA A 198 21.89 -4.10 -10.41
C ALA A 198 22.29 -3.01 -11.41
N ASP A 199 23.11 -3.38 -12.42
CA ASP A 199 23.53 -2.48 -13.50
C ASP A 199 22.32 -1.95 -14.29
N PHE A 200 21.35 -2.82 -14.55
CA PHE A 200 20.11 -2.45 -15.25
C PHE A 200 19.26 -1.46 -14.46
N ILE A 201 19.08 -1.67 -13.14
CA ILE A 201 18.37 -0.72 -12.26
C ILE A 201 19.11 0.62 -12.24
N GLU A 202 20.43 0.61 -12.15
CA GLU A 202 21.21 1.84 -12.19
C GLU A 202 21.01 2.58 -13.52
N ALA A 203 21.05 1.89 -14.65
CA ALA A 203 20.79 2.47 -15.97
C ALA A 203 19.37 3.04 -16.06
N LEU A 204 18.37 2.35 -15.51
CA LEU A 204 16.97 2.79 -15.46
C LEU A 204 16.80 4.07 -14.62
N LEU A 205 17.40 4.11 -13.43
CA LEU A 205 17.30 5.27 -12.52
C LEU A 205 18.05 6.50 -13.04
N ARG A 206 18.96 6.31 -13.97
CA ARG A 206 19.67 7.41 -14.65
C ARG A 206 18.90 7.99 -15.84
N GLN A 207 17.77 7.39 -16.25
CA GLN A 207 16.95 7.94 -17.32
C GLN A 207 16.33 9.28 -16.91
N PRO A 208 16.45 10.32 -17.75
CA PRO A 208 15.94 11.66 -17.43
C PRO A 208 14.41 11.70 -17.38
N HIS A 209 13.74 10.88 -18.19
CA HIS A 209 12.27 10.83 -18.32
C HIS A 209 11.76 9.42 -17.99
N ARG A 210 11.77 9.08 -16.71
CA ARG A 210 11.24 7.83 -16.19
C ARG A 210 9.84 8.08 -15.62
N PRO A 211 8.81 7.28 -15.99
CA PRO A 211 7.49 7.36 -15.36
C PRO A 211 7.56 7.07 -13.85
N PRO A 212 6.55 7.48 -13.06
CA PRO A 212 6.39 7.05 -11.68
C PRO A 212 6.55 5.54 -11.55
N THR A 213 7.37 5.10 -10.61
CA THR A 213 7.81 3.70 -10.52
C THR A 213 7.50 3.10 -9.16
N VAL A 214 6.94 1.89 -9.19
CA VAL A 214 6.82 1.01 -8.01
C VAL A 214 8.05 0.11 -7.95
N PHE A 215 8.85 0.23 -6.89
CA PHE A 215 9.98 -0.65 -6.60
C PHE A 215 9.56 -1.69 -5.56
N ASP A 216 9.64 -2.97 -5.91
CA ASP A 216 9.27 -4.08 -5.05
C ASP A 216 10.30 -5.21 -5.11
N ALA A 217 10.24 -6.12 -4.19
CA ALA A 217 10.99 -7.37 -4.17
C ALA A 217 12.50 -7.19 -4.43
N ASP A 218 13.03 -7.83 -5.47
CA ASP A 218 14.47 -7.83 -5.74
C ASP A 218 15.03 -6.43 -6.00
N ALA A 219 14.24 -5.52 -6.59
CA ALA A 219 14.67 -4.13 -6.79
C ALA A 219 15.00 -3.42 -5.48
N LEU A 220 14.22 -3.64 -4.43
CA LEU A 220 14.48 -3.04 -3.10
C LEU A 220 15.79 -3.55 -2.49
N VAL A 221 16.07 -4.85 -2.67
CA VAL A 221 17.32 -5.44 -2.20
C VAL A 221 18.53 -4.89 -2.96
N LEU A 222 18.39 -4.67 -4.28
CA LEU A 222 19.45 -4.10 -5.13
C LEU A 222 19.69 -2.61 -4.84
N LEU A 223 18.69 -1.89 -4.30
CA LEU A 223 18.82 -0.50 -3.84
C LEU A 223 19.44 -0.37 -2.44
N ALA A 224 19.46 -1.47 -1.66
CA ALA A 224 19.99 -1.44 -0.30
C ALA A 224 21.46 -1.04 -0.28
N GLY A 225 21.81 -0.05 0.57
CA GLY A 225 23.16 0.50 0.67
C GLY A 225 23.61 1.40 -0.49
N ARG A 226 22.74 1.66 -1.48
CA ARG A 226 23.02 2.52 -2.64
C ARG A 226 22.33 3.87 -2.50
N GLN A 227 22.86 4.73 -1.62
CA GLN A 227 22.29 6.07 -1.40
C GLN A 227 22.28 6.89 -2.69
N ASP A 228 23.30 6.73 -3.55
CA ASP A 228 23.40 7.36 -4.87
C ASP A 228 22.20 7.05 -5.79
N LEU A 229 21.60 5.87 -5.64
CA LEU A 229 20.41 5.46 -6.38
C LEU A 229 19.12 5.85 -5.63
N LEU A 230 19.09 5.75 -4.30
CA LEU A 230 17.96 6.18 -3.49
C LEU A 230 17.68 7.69 -3.63
N ASP A 231 18.70 8.52 -3.81
CA ASP A 231 18.57 9.96 -4.08
C ASP A 231 17.87 10.26 -5.42
N ARG A 232 17.80 9.28 -6.34
CA ARG A 232 17.10 9.37 -7.62
C ARG A 232 15.64 8.96 -7.58
N ILE A 233 15.19 8.42 -6.45
CA ILE A 233 13.79 8.10 -6.22
C ILE A 233 12.99 9.40 -6.11
N ALA A 234 12.03 9.57 -7.00
CA ALA A 234 11.21 10.77 -7.11
C ALA A 234 10.03 10.76 -6.15
N GLU A 235 9.38 11.90 -5.95
CA GLU A 235 8.24 12.05 -5.03
C GLU A 235 7.00 11.22 -5.41
N HIS A 236 6.89 10.82 -6.68
CA HIS A 236 5.80 9.99 -7.19
C HIS A 236 6.16 8.51 -7.31
N ASP A 237 7.38 8.13 -6.93
CA ASP A 237 7.78 6.72 -6.85
C ASP A 237 7.28 6.09 -5.55
N VAL A 238 7.07 4.78 -5.59
CA VAL A 238 6.57 4.01 -4.45
C VAL A 238 7.49 2.83 -4.18
N LEU A 239 8.00 2.71 -2.97
CA LEU A 239 8.73 1.55 -2.49
C LEU A 239 7.79 0.68 -1.64
N THR A 240 7.77 -0.63 -1.86
CA THR A 240 6.84 -1.53 -1.16
C THR A 240 7.56 -2.60 -0.33
N PRO A 241 8.46 -2.22 0.63
CA PRO A 241 9.23 -3.21 1.37
C PRO A 241 8.38 -4.02 2.35
N HIS A 242 8.58 -5.34 2.38
CA HIS A 242 8.23 -6.16 3.54
C HIS A 242 9.31 -6.01 4.64
N PRO A 243 9.09 -6.48 5.89
CA PRO A 243 10.06 -6.24 6.98
C PRO A 243 11.49 -6.66 6.68
N GLY A 244 11.71 -7.73 5.91
CA GLY A 244 13.05 -8.17 5.52
C GLY A 244 13.73 -7.25 4.50
N GLU A 245 12.98 -6.73 3.53
CA GLU A 245 13.45 -5.73 2.55
C GLU A 245 13.70 -4.38 3.23
N ALA A 246 12.82 -3.97 4.14
CA ALA A 246 13.00 -2.78 4.97
C ALA A 246 14.27 -2.87 5.82
N ALA A 247 14.54 -4.05 6.40
CA ALA A 247 15.74 -4.32 7.16
C ALA A 247 17.01 -4.17 6.31
N ALA A 248 16.98 -4.69 5.07
CA ALA A 248 18.09 -4.52 4.13
C ALA A 248 18.32 -3.05 3.78
N LEU A 249 17.25 -2.27 3.50
CA LEU A 249 17.34 -0.84 3.20
C LEU A 249 17.89 -0.02 4.37
N LEU A 250 17.55 -0.37 5.61
CA LEU A 250 17.96 0.36 6.82
C LEU A 250 19.24 -0.19 7.46
N GLY A 251 19.80 -1.31 6.96
CA GLY A 251 20.97 -1.94 7.55
C GLY A 251 20.73 -2.48 8.97
N CYS A 252 19.53 -3.02 9.26
CA CYS A 252 19.14 -3.55 10.56
C CYS A 252 18.47 -4.92 10.42
N SER A 253 17.94 -5.48 11.50
CA SER A 253 17.22 -6.75 11.48
C SER A 253 15.71 -6.57 11.24
N ALA A 254 15.05 -7.60 10.69
CA ALA A 254 13.59 -7.61 10.55
C ALA A 254 12.86 -7.57 11.91
N ALA A 255 13.49 -8.04 12.97
CA ALA A 255 12.98 -7.96 14.34
C ALA A 255 12.91 -6.50 14.83
N GLU A 256 13.95 -5.71 14.54
CA GLU A 256 13.96 -4.26 14.87
C GLU A 256 12.89 -3.52 14.10
N ILE A 257 12.68 -3.84 12.80
CA ILE A 257 11.57 -3.26 12.01
C ILE A 257 10.21 -3.54 12.67
N GLN A 258 10.00 -4.77 13.12
CA GLN A 258 8.72 -5.18 13.73
C GLN A 258 8.53 -4.65 15.16
N ALA A 259 9.61 -4.39 15.89
CA ALA A 259 9.55 -3.84 17.25
C ALA A 259 8.96 -2.42 17.27
N ASP A 260 9.29 -1.58 16.29
CA ASP A 260 8.68 -0.26 16.09
C ASP A 260 8.51 0.05 14.60
N ARG A 261 7.36 -0.37 14.06
CA ARG A 261 7.04 -0.19 12.64
C ARG A 261 6.84 1.27 12.25
N GLN A 262 6.39 2.12 13.18
CA GLN A 262 6.17 3.54 12.93
C GLN A 262 7.51 4.28 12.80
N GLU A 263 8.43 4.04 13.72
CA GLU A 263 9.79 4.58 13.66
C GLU A 263 10.54 4.04 12.43
N SER A 264 10.40 2.74 12.15
CA SER A 264 10.98 2.13 10.95
C SER A 264 10.47 2.76 9.66
N LEU A 265 9.16 3.06 9.57
CA LEU A 265 8.59 3.77 8.43
C LEU A 265 9.17 5.19 8.31
N ALA A 266 9.28 5.92 9.43
CA ALA A 266 9.85 7.27 9.42
C ALA A 266 11.30 7.26 8.92
N ARG A 267 12.12 6.31 9.36
CA ARG A 267 13.50 6.11 8.88
C ARG A 267 13.54 5.77 7.39
N LEU A 268 12.67 4.87 6.91
CA LEU A 268 12.57 4.54 5.49
C LEU A 268 12.19 5.75 4.62
N CYS A 269 11.23 6.57 5.08
CA CYS A 269 10.85 7.82 4.42
C CYS A 269 11.98 8.86 4.40
N GLY A 270 12.96 8.73 5.28
CA GLY A 270 14.17 9.56 5.29
C GLY A 270 15.22 9.15 4.25
N LEU A 271 15.13 7.95 3.67
CA LEU A 271 16.09 7.47 2.67
C LEU A 271 15.89 8.08 1.28
N CYS A 272 14.66 8.46 0.93
CA CYS A 272 14.33 8.96 -0.40
C CYS A 272 13.11 9.90 -0.35
N ARG A 273 12.79 10.52 -1.48
CA ARG A 273 11.62 11.41 -1.61
C ARG A 273 10.31 10.66 -1.89
N GLY A 274 10.41 9.39 -2.24
CA GLY A 274 9.28 8.55 -2.64
C GLY A 274 8.35 8.18 -1.48
N VAL A 275 7.24 7.56 -1.84
CA VAL A 275 6.29 6.95 -0.91
C VAL A 275 6.83 5.60 -0.47
N VAL A 276 6.67 5.27 0.80
CA VAL A 276 7.05 3.96 1.34
C VAL A 276 5.81 3.23 1.85
N VAL A 277 5.60 2.01 1.37
CA VAL A 277 4.59 1.07 1.85
C VAL A 277 5.28 -0.02 2.67
N LEU A 278 5.33 0.10 3.98
CA LEU A 278 5.86 -0.94 4.86
C LEU A 278 4.81 -2.05 5.02
N LYS A 279 4.99 -3.13 4.25
CA LYS A 279 4.08 -4.29 4.21
C LYS A 279 4.03 -5.03 5.54
N GLY A 280 2.90 -5.69 5.84
CA GLY A 280 2.69 -6.54 7.01
C GLY A 280 1.25 -6.49 7.50
N ALA A 281 0.96 -7.18 8.60
CA ALA A 281 -0.30 -6.97 9.31
C ALA A 281 -0.39 -5.49 9.70
N ALA A 282 -1.46 -4.81 9.29
CA ALA A 282 -1.57 -3.36 9.31
C ALA A 282 -0.44 -2.67 8.53
N SER A 283 -0.47 -2.76 7.21
CA SER A 283 0.48 -2.05 6.34
C SER A 283 0.42 -0.54 6.59
N LEU A 284 1.59 0.07 6.65
CA LEU A 284 1.77 1.52 6.84
C LEU A 284 2.23 2.16 5.54
N VAL A 285 1.66 3.30 5.19
CA VAL A 285 2.08 4.09 4.03
C VAL A 285 2.53 5.45 4.51
N GLY A 286 3.75 5.82 4.17
CA GLY A 286 4.36 7.09 4.57
C GLY A 286 5.07 7.78 3.44
N GLN A 287 5.26 9.07 3.61
CA GLN A 287 6.13 9.93 2.80
C GLN A 287 6.63 11.07 3.69
N ALA A 288 7.81 11.57 3.43
CA ALA A 288 8.37 12.66 4.22
C ALA A 288 7.37 13.84 4.35
N GLN A 289 7.20 14.35 5.56
CA GLN A 289 6.29 15.46 5.89
C GLN A 289 4.79 15.20 5.64
N SER A 290 4.39 13.95 5.38
CA SER A 290 2.99 13.57 5.21
C SER A 290 2.52 12.71 6.40
N PRO A 291 1.23 12.74 6.75
CA PRO A 291 0.68 11.81 7.73
C PRO A 291 0.82 10.36 7.27
N THR A 292 0.98 9.44 8.19
CA THR A 292 0.97 8.01 7.91
C THR A 292 -0.45 7.51 7.61
N LEU A 293 -0.62 6.76 6.52
CA LEU A 293 -1.84 6.01 6.27
C LEU A 293 -1.68 4.60 6.83
N LEU A 294 -2.64 4.18 7.63
CA LEU A 294 -2.68 2.87 8.28
C LEU A 294 -3.79 2.03 7.65
N CYS A 295 -3.45 0.83 7.16
CA CYS A 295 -4.43 -0.16 6.74
C CYS A 295 -4.76 -1.09 7.92
N PRO A 296 -5.92 -0.95 8.57
CA PRO A 296 -6.20 -1.64 9.83
C PRO A 296 -6.70 -3.09 9.64
N TYR A 297 -6.70 -3.59 8.41
CA TYR A 297 -7.25 -4.90 8.11
C TYR A 297 -6.26 -6.00 8.43
N ASP A 298 -6.72 -6.99 9.21
CA ASP A 298 -6.07 -8.28 9.38
C ASP A 298 -6.63 -9.24 8.32
N VAL A 299 -5.78 -9.66 7.39
CA VAL A 299 -6.19 -10.46 6.22
C VAL A 299 -5.25 -11.65 6.05
N PRO A 300 -5.49 -12.76 6.77
CA PRO A 300 -4.68 -13.97 6.66
C PRO A 300 -4.60 -14.56 5.24
N GLN A 301 -5.61 -14.29 4.39
CA GLN A 301 -5.65 -14.70 2.98
C GLN A 301 -4.51 -14.09 2.15
N LEU A 302 -3.91 -12.98 2.60
CA LEU A 302 -2.77 -12.36 1.95
C LEU A 302 -1.43 -12.99 2.33
N ALA A 303 -1.40 -13.89 3.32
CA ALA A 303 -0.18 -14.61 3.73
C ALA A 303 0.13 -15.77 2.75
N VAL A 304 0.29 -15.45 1.48
CA VAL A 304 0.60 -16.37 0.37
C VAL A 304 1.69 -15.77 -0.52
N GLY A 305 2.62 -16.62 -0.99
CA GLY A 305 3.70 -16.16 -1.89
C GLY A 305 3.12 -15.53 -3.15
N GLY A 306 3.63 -14.36 -3.57
CA GLY A 306 3.12 -13.62 -4.71
C GLY A 306 2.09 -12.54 -4.39
N SER A 307 1.57 -12.47 -3.16
CA SER A 307 0.65 -11.40 -2.72
C SER A 307 1.29 -10.01 -2.80
N GLY A 308 2.61 -9.91 -2.54
CA GLY A 308 3.38 -8.67 -2.74
C GLY A 308 3.42 -8.23 -4.19
N ASP A 309 3.65 -9.17 -5.13
CA ASP A 309 3.66 -8.88 -6.57
C ASP A 309 2.29 -8.35 -7.04
N VAL A 310 1.18 -8.89 -6.49
CA VAL A 310 -0.17 -8.39 -6.74
C VAL A 310 -0.33 -6.96 -6.22
N LEU A 311 0.18 -6.63 -5.02
CA LEU A 311 0.14 -5.27 -4.48
C LEU A 311 0.97 -4.31 -5.34
N ALA A 312 2.17 -4.72 -5.76
CA ALA A 312 3.03 -3.90 -6.62
C ALA A 312 2.35 -3.59 -7.96
N GLY A 313 1.77 -4.62 -8.59
CA GLY A 313 1.00 -4.45 -9.83
C GLY A 313 -0.25 -3.59 -9.65
N CYS A 314 -1.02 -3.80 -8.58
CA CYS A 314 -2.18 -2.98 -8.23
C CYS A 314 -1.79 -1.51 -8.06
N THR A 315 -0.70 -1.23 -7.35
CA THR A 315 -0.18 0.13 -7.15
C THR A 315 0.22 0.76 -8.50
N GLY A 316 0.95 0.03 -9.34
CA GLY A 316 1.31 0.51 -10.70
C GLY A 316 0.09 0.79 -11.56
N GLY A 317 -0.94 -0.06 -11.52
CA GLY A 317 -2.20 0.14 -12.24
C GLY A 317 -2.95 1.39 -11.80
N LEU A 318 -3.03 1.66 -10.49
CA LEU A 318 -3.66 2.86 -9.97
C LEU A 318 -2.85 4.13 -10.29
N LEU A 319 -1.52 4.08 -10.19
CA LEU A 319 -0.66 5.19 -10.61
C LEU A 319 -0.87 5.53 -12.09
N ALA A 320 -0.85 4.54 -12.97
CA ALA A 320 -1.02 4.75 -14.40
C ALA A 320 -2.38 5.37 -14.75
N ARG A 321 -3.44 4.88 -14.10
CA ARG A 321 -4.82 5.29 -14.37
C ARG A 321 -5.17 6.64 -13.78
N MET A 322 -4.75 6.91 -12.55
CA MET A 322 -5.31 8.00 -11.75
C MET A 322 -4.35 9.17 -11.51
N LEU A 323 -3.03 8.93 -11.52
CA LEU A 323 -2.07 9.96 -11.13
C LEU A 323 -2.14 11.22 -12.00
N PRO A 324 -2.28 11.15 -13.35
CA PRO A 324 -2.38 12.35 -14.18
C PRO A 324 -3.58 13.23 -13.80
N ALA A 325 -4.75 12.64 -13.56
CA ALA A 325 -5.97 13.38 -13.19
C ALA A 325 -5.86 13.97 -11.76
N VAL A 326 -5.31 13.21 -10.81
CA VAL A 326 -5.12 13.66 -9.43
C VAL A 326 -4.10 14.80 -9.37
N MET A 327 -3.02 14.74 -10.15
CA MET A 327 -2.03 15.83 -10.25
C MET A 327 -2.64 17.10 -10.82
N GLN A 328 -3.44 17.01 -11.88
CA GLN A 328 -4.15 18.19 -12.45
C GLN A 328 -5.06 18.84 -11.41
N SER A 329 -5.84 18.05 -10.70
CA SER A 329 -6.72 18.56 -9.63
C SER A 329 -5.93 19.18 -8.47
N HIS A 330 -4.79 18.60 -8.12
CA HIS A 330 -3.92 19.11 -7.06
C HIS A 330 -3.30 20.45 -7.44
N HIS A 331 -2.78 20.61 -8.66
CA HIS A 331 -2.23 21.87 -9.16
C HIS A 331 -3.30 22.97 -9.27
N ALA A 332 -4.49 22.66 -9.80
CA ALA A 332 -5.59 23.62 -9.88
C ALA A 332 -6.01 24.12 -8.49
N ALA A 333 -6.03 23.25 -7.50
CA ALA A 333 -6.37 23.61 -6.14
C ALA A 333 -5.27 24.43 -5.44
N GLN A 334 -3.98 24.23 -5.79
CA GLN A 334 -2.88 25.08 -5.31
C GLN A 334 -2.92 26.49 -5.91
N GLN A 335 -3.20 26.61 -7.21
CA GLN A 335 -3.30 27.91 -7.90
C GLN A 335 -4.47 28.76 -7.39
N ASN A 336 -5.59 28.13 -7.00
CA ASN A 336 -6.74 28.82 -6.43
C ASN A 336 -6.58 29.19 -4.95
N SER A 337 -5.53 28.72 -4.28
CA SER A 337 -5.23 29.00 -2.89
C SER A 337 -4.31 30.22 -2.75
N THR A 338 -4.73 31.37 -3.24
CA THR A 338 -4.03 32.65 -3.05
C THR A 338 -4.40 33.34 -1.73
N ALA A 339 -5.19 32.71 -0.89
CA ALA A 339 -5.52 33.22 0.45
C ALA A 339 -4.62 32.55 1.49
N ALA A 340 -4.11 33.38 2.39
CA ALA A 340 -3.30 33.03 3.56
C ALA A 340 -3.74 31.68 4.19
N THR A 341 -2.76 30.90 4.58
CA THR A 341 -2.86 29.62 5.32
C THR A 341 -4.13 29.53 6.20
N ASP A 342 -5.24 29.19 5.60
CA ASP A 342 -6.46 28.85 6.32
C ASP A 342 -6.22 27.47 6.94
N ILE A 343 -5.90 27.47 8.23
CA ILE A 343 -5.65 26.27 9.06
C ILE A 343 -6.88 25.34 9.10
N SER A 344 -8.02 25.77 8.54
CA SER A 344 -9.25 24.97 8.45
C SER A 344 -9.29 24.00 7.28
N GLN A 345 -8.31 24.05 6.35
CA GLN A 345 -8.28 23.12 5.21
C GLN A 345 -7.78 21.73 5.65
N PRO A 346 -8.41 20.65 5.14
CA PRO A 346 -7.96 19.30 5.42
C PRO A 346 -6.52 19.13 4.90
N VAL A 347 -5.71 18.34 5.63
CA VAL A 347 -4.35 17.99 5.20
C VAL A 347 -4.41 17.38 3.80
N ARG A 348 -3.81 18.05 2.82
CA ARG A 348 -3.76 17.54 1.45
C ARG A 348 -2.61 16.55 1.36
N LEU A 349 -2.95 15.29 1.16
CA LEU A 349 -1.97 14.24 0.89
C LEU A 349 -1.40 14.41 -0.53
N GLN A 350 -0.13 14.05 -0.70
CA GLN A 350 0.49 14.01 -2.04
C GLN A 350 -0.22 12.96 -2.93
N PRO A 351 -0.34 13.20 -4.24
CA PRO A 351 -1.07 12.31 -5.14
C PRO A 351 -0.62 10.84 -5.09
N ALA A 352 0.68 10.57 -5.20
CA ALA A 352 1.20 9.21 -5.17
C ALA A 352 1.02 8.55 -3.79
N HIS A 353 1.13 9.31 -2.70
CA HIS A 353 0.89 8.84 -1.34
C HIS A 353 -0.57 8.38 -1.16
N THR A 354 -1.52 9.18 -1.65
CA THR A 354 -2.95 8.84 -1.65
C THR A 354 -3.21 7.55 -2.43
N LEU A 355 -2.69 7.45 -3.66
CA LEU A 355 -2.91 6.29 -4.52
C LEU A 355 -2.24 5.02 -3.97
N ALA A 356 -1.06 5.13 -3.36
CA ALA A 356 -0.42 4.01 -2.69
C ALA A 356 -1.26 3.50 -1.50
N GLY A 357 -1.83 4.42 -0.69
CA GLY A 357 -2.78 4.07 0.37
C GLY A 357 -4.03 3.37 -0.17
N GLN A 358 -4.60 3.88 -1.25
CA GLN A 358 -5.76 3.27 -1.92
C GLN A 358 -5.43 1.88 -2.49
N ALA A 359 -4.24 1.68 -3.05
CA ALA A 359 -3.78 0.36 -3.52
C ALA A 359 -3.68 -0.64 -2.37
N VAL A 360 -3.11 -0.22 -1.23
CA VAL A 360 -3.04 -1.05 -0.02
C VAL A 360 -4.43 -1.40 0.50
N ALA A 361 -5.36 -0.44 0.56
CA ALA A 361 -6.73 -0.68 0.99
C ALA A 361 -7.48 -1.62 0.03
N LEU A 362 -7.36 -1.40 -1.28
CA LEU A 362 -7.98 -2.24 -2.31
C LEU A 362 -7.47 -3.68 -2.23
N HIS A 363 -6.15 -3.86 -2.13
CA HIS A 363 -5.51 -5.16 -2.00
C HIS A 363 -5.96 -5.89 -0.72
N ALA A 364 -6.00 -5.19 0.41
CA ALA A 364 -6.45 -5.77 1.68
C ALA A 364 -7.92 -6.17 1.63
N LEU A 365 -8.80 -5.32 1.10
CA LEU A 365 -10.23 -5.62 0.98
C LEU A 365 -10.52 -6.72 -0.05
N ALA A 366 -9.74 -6.80 -1.14
CA ALA A 366 -9.80 -7.91 -2.08
C ALA A 366 -9.45 -9.24 -1.40
N GLY A 367 -8.32 -9.27 -0.67
CA GLY A 367 -7.96 -10.45 0.13
C GLY A 367 -9.03 -10.81 1.17
N LYS A 368 -9.59 -9.82 1.85
CA LYS A 368 -10.66 -10.02 2.85
C LYS A 368 -11.93 -10.63 2.22
N SER A 369 -12.29 -10.23 1.00
CA SER A 369 -13.45 -10.77 0.30
C SER A 369 -13.31 -12.27 -0.03
N LEU A 370 -12.09 -12.79 -0.02
CA LEU A 370 -11.82 -14.22 -0.25
C LEU A 370 -12.06 -15.08 0.99
N ALA A 371 -12.16 -14.48 2.19
CA ALA A 371 -12.39 -15.24 3.42
C ALA A 371 -13.72 -15.97 3.43
N ASP A 372 -14.74 -15.48 2.70
CA ASP A 372 -16.02 -16.15 2.55
C ASP A 372 -15.93 -17.42 1.69
N ILE A 373 -14.94 -17.48 0.77
CA ILE A 373 -14.74 -18.62 -0.13
C ILE A 373 -13.68 -19.57 0.46
N TRP A 374 -12.61 -19.02 1.01
CA TRP A 374 -11.49 -19.76 1.63
C TRP A 374 -11.29 -19.31 3.08
N PRO A 375 -12.17 -19.71 4.02
CA PRO A 375 -12.13 -19.22 5.40
C PRO A 375 -10.86 -19.63 6.15
N LEU A 376 -10.27 -20.75 5.79
CA LEU A 376 -9.04 -21.23 6.43
C LEU A 376 -7.81 -20.82 5.62
N ARG A 377 -7.63 -21.39 4.46
CA ARG A 377 -6.53 -21.14 3.49
C ARG A 377 -6.88 -21.81 2.17
N GLY A 378 -6.05 -21.63 1.15
CA GLY A 378 -6.17 -22.29 -0.15
C GLY A 378 -6.36 -21.34 -1.32
N ASN A 379 -6.57 -20.05 -1.04
CA ASN A 379 -6.53 -19.02 -2.07
C ASN A 379 -5.09 -18.83 -2.59
N THR A 380 -4.99 -18.42 -3.84
CA THR A 380 -3.76 -18.08 -4.53
C THR A 380 -3.63 -16.55 -4.69
N PRO A 381 -2.44 -16.01 -5.00
CA PRO A 381 -2.31 -14.59 -5.33
C PRO A 381 -3.11 -14.20 -6.58
N SER A 382 -3.33 -15.14 -7.50
CA SER A 382 -4.23 -14.94 -8.65
C SER A 382 -5.67 -14.66 -8.24
N ASP A 383 -6.18 -15.35 -7.21
CA ASP A 383 -7.52 -15.08 -6.69
C ASP A 383 -7.62 -13.66 -6.10
N VAL A 384 -6.55 -13.19 -5.43
CA VAL A 384 -6.49 -11.81 -4.91
C VAL A 384 -6.52 -10.81 -6.07
N ALA A 385 -5.72 -11.03 -7.13
CA ALA A 385 -5.72 -10.17 -8.31
C ALA A 385 -7.11 -10.13 -8.98
N ASP A 386 -7.77 -11.27 -9.12
CA ASP A 386 -9.11 -11.37 -9.73
C ASP A 386 -10.22 -10.77 -8.87
N ALA A 387 -10.02 -10.67 -7.56
CA ALA A 387 -10.95 -10.00 -6.67
C ALA A 387 -10.88 -8.46 -6.75
N LEU A 388 -9.78 -7.86 -7.23
CA LEU A 388 -9.58 -6.40 -7.28
C LEU A 388 -10.74 -5.66 -7.98
N PRO A 389 -11.19 -6.02 -9.20
CA PRO A 389 -12.24 -5.25 -9.88
C PRO A 389 -13.59 -5.32 -9.16
N ARG A 390 -13.95 -6.49 -8.63
CA ARG A 390 -15.19 -6.66 -7.88
C ARG A 390 -15.16 -5.84 -6.60
N THR A 391 -14.04 -5.87 -5.88
CA THR A 391 -13.84 -5.09 -4.66
C THR A 391 -13.93 -3.60 -4.97
N LEU A 392 -13.23 -3.14 -6.01
CA LEU A 392 -13.30 -1.74 -6.41
C LEU A 392 -14.75 -1.34 -6.73
N SER A 393 -15.49 -2.14 -7.51
CA SER A 393 -16.88 -1.86 -7.84
C SER A 393 -17.78 -1.79 -6.60
N ALA A 394 -17.58 -2.68 -5.63
CA ALA A 394 -18.38 -2.73 -4.41
C ALA A 394 -18.23 -1.46 -3.55
N TYR A 395 -17.03 -0.91 -3.49
CA TYR A 395 -16.77 0.27 -2.65
C TYR A 395 -16.88 1.60 -3.40
N ALA A 396 -16.49 1.65 -4.68
CA ALA A 396 -16.52 2.87 -5.45
C ALA A 396 -17.91 3.21 -6.03
N ALA A 397 -18.77 2.20 -6.29
CA ALA A 397 -20.12 2.38 -6.79
C ALA A 397 -21.19 2.46 -5.67
N ALA A 398 -20.83 2.18 -4.43
CA ALA A 398 -21.78 2.23 -3.31
C ALA A 398 -22.17 3.69 -3.05
N PRO A 399 -23.48 4.06 -3.07
CA PRO A 399 -23.90 5.34 -2.53
C PRO A 399 -23.45 5.42 -1.07
N ALA A 400 -23.07 6.61 -0.60
CA ALA A 400 -22.47 6.87 0.73
C ALA A 400 -23.20 6.24 1.94
N GLN A 401 -24.35 5.59 1.72
CA GLN A 401 -25.16 4.89 2.71
C GLN A 401 -25.05 3.37 2.70
N ALA A 402 -24.42 2.76 1.68
CA ALA A 402 -24.46 1.32 1.43
C ALA A 402 -23.11 0.58 1.50
N ALA A 403 -22.01 1.23 1.86
CA ALA A 403 -20.75 0.52 2.12
C ALA A 403 -20.98 -0.55 3.20
N PRO A 404 -20.57 -1.82 2.98
CA PRO A 404 -20.71 -2.85 3.99
C PRO A 404 -20.01 -2.38 5.25
N ARG A 405 -20.80 -2.11 6.25
CA ARG A 405 -20.32 -1.71 7.59
C ARG A 405 -19.45 -2.86 8.08
N ILE A 406 -18.20 -2.59 8.39
CA ILE A 406 -17.49 -3.42 9.35
C ILE A 406 -18.47 -3.54 10.51
N HIS A 407 -18.83 -4.77 10.92
CA HIS A 407 -19.75 -5.02 12.03
C HIS A 407 -19.18 -4.44 13.33
N THR A 408 -19.18 -3.14 13.45
CA THR A 408 -19.48 -2.44 14.66
C THR A 408 -20.96 -2.13 14.55
N ARG A 409 -21.82 -2.96 15.17
CA ARG A 409 -23.22 -2.59 15.40
C ARG A 409 -23.18 -1.26 16.12
N ASP A 410 -23.55 -0.25 15.43
CA ASP A 410 -24.03 1.06 15.77
C ASP A 410 -23.27 2.25 15.18
N ARG A 411 -23.99 2.89 14.27
CA ARG A 411 -24.17 4.32 13.97
C ARG A 411 -22.94 5.22 13.93
N LYS A 412 -22.76 5.81 12.71
CA LYS A 412 -22.32 7.20 12.45
C LYS A 412 -21.32 7.75 13.47
N ASP A 413 -20.10 8.02 13.05
CA ASP A 413 -19.12 8.94 13.63
C ASP A 413 -17.83 8.37 14.26
N ASP A 414 -17.41 7.14 14.02
CA ASP A 414 -16.41 6.50 14.88
C ASP A 414 -14.96 6.43 14.35
N ILE A 415 -14.69 6.94 13.17
CA ILE A 415 -13.31 7.14 12.66
C ILE A 415 -13.29 8.47 11.94
N LEU A 416 -12.23 9.27 12.14
CA LEU A 416 -12.07 10.48 11.35
C LEU A 416 -12.16 10.10 9.86
N PRO A 417 -13.12 10.66 9.12
CA PRO A 417 -13.32 10.32 7.73
C PRO A 417 -12.05 10.64 6.94
N TRP A 418 -11.81 9.86 5.91
CA TRP A 418 -10.86 10.19 4.86
C TRP A 418 -10.99 11.67 4.48
N PRO A 419 -9.90 12.45 4.39
CA PRO A 419 -9.98 13.85 3.98
C PRO A 419 -10.58 13.94 2.58
N ARG A 420 -11.69 14.68 2.45
CA ARG A 420 -12.35 15.00 1.19
C ARG A 420 -11.63 16.13 0.49
#